data_c2a23fe2e30cc142e3b1f8c300402558
#
_entry.id   c2a23fe2e30cc142e3b1f8c300402558
#
_cell.length_a   1.000
_cell.length_b   1.000
_cell.length_c   1.000
_cell.angle_alpha   90.00
_cell.angle_beta   90.00
_cell.angle_gamma   90.00
#
_symmetry.space_group_name_H-M   'P 1'
#
loop_
_entity.id
_entity.type
_entity.pdbx_description
1 polymer ?
#
loop_
_entity_poly.entity_id
_entity_poly.type
_entity_poly.pdbx_seq_one_letter_code
_entity_poly.pdbx_strand_id
1 'polypeptide(L)'
;GLEERLEARFQPLFTTEAYLQPQANHVDNNVFGAVPLELYMQTKDEKYLAMGMKYADTQWDAPATQELTEEEKAWADKGYSWQTRLWMDDMFMITAVQAQAYRVTQDMKYITRAAREMVVYLDSLQLDNGLFYHAPSAPYCWGRANGWMAVGMAELLRILPETNPDYAEIMAAYLLSLIHISEPTRLRR
;
A
#
# COMPACT_ATOMS: atom_id res chain seq x y z
N GLY A 1 -11.25 25.36 -3.06
CA GLY A 1 -11.12 24.40 -1.93
C GLY A 1 -9.82 23.61 -1.97
N LEU A 2 -9.69 22.58 -1.13
CA LEU A 2 -8.50 21.71 -1.12
C LEU A 2 -8.37 20.94 -2.45
N GLU A 3 -9.47 20.46 -2.98
CA GLU A 3 -9.54 19.73 -4.26
C GLU A 3 -9.01 20.57 -5.42
N GLU A 4 -9.50 21.78 -5.58
CA GLU A 4 -9.04 22.72 -6.64
C GLU A 4 -7.53 22.99 -6.54
N ARG A 5 -7.01 23.12 -5.32
CA ARG A 5 -5.56 23.32 -5.09
C ARG A 5 -4.76 22.06 -5.46
N LEU A 6 -5.29 20.89 -5.15
CA LEU A 6 -4.65 19.61 -5.47
C LEU A 6 -4.68 19.39 -6.98
N GLU A 7 -5.82 19.63 -7.62
CA GLU A 7 -5.97 19.54 -9.05
C GLU A 7 -5.01 20.50 -9.78
N ALA A 8 -4.99 21.78 -9.37
CA ALA A 8 -4.09 22.78 -9.95
C ALA A 8 -2.60 22.36 -9.81
N ARG A 9 -2.23 21.68 -8.72
CA ARG A 9 -0.87 21.18 -8.51
C ARG A 9 -0.55 19.98 -9.40
N PHE A 10 -1.53 19.15 -9.74
CA PHE A 10 -1.34 17.96 -10.57
C PHE A 10 -1.40 18.25 -12.08
N GLN A 11 -2.09 19.30 -12.51
CA GLN A 11 -2.21 19.65 -13.95
C GLN A 11 -0.85 19.76 -14.67
N PRO A 12 0.18 20.43 -14.13
CA PRO A 12 1.48 20.55 -14.79
C PRO A 12 2.17 19.19 -15.02
N LEU A 13 1.85 18.16 -14.23
CA LEU A 13 2.42 16.82 -14.40
C LEU A 13 2.03 16.14 -15.71
N PHE A 14 0.97 16.61 -16.38
CA PHE A 14 0.58 16.11 -17.70
C PHE A 14 1.26 16.85 -18.86
N THR A 15 1.97 17.94 -18.58
CA THR A 15 2.56 18.83 -19.58
C THR A 15 3.99 19.24 -19.22
N THR A 16 4.15 20.41 -18.65
CA THR A 16 5.47 21.04 -18.40
C THR A 16 6.30 20.36 -17.32
N GLU A 17 5.67 19.68 -16.37
CA GLU A 17 6.31 18.97 -15.24
C GLU A 17 6.21 17.45 -15.38
N ALA A 18 5.92 16.91 -16.57
CA ALA A 18 5.77 15.45 -16.77
C ALA A 18 7.02 14.64 -16.34
N TYR A 19 8.19 15.26 -16.39
CA TYR A 19 9.45 14.66 -15.95
C TYR A 19 9.55 14.44 -14.44
N LEU A 20 8.66 15.07 -13.64
CA LEU A 20 8.58 14.87 -12.18
C LEU A 20 7.73 13.66 -11.79
N GLN A 21 7.01 13.05 -12.72
CA GLN A 21 6.28 11.81 -12.43
C GLN A 21 7.29 10.72 -12.06
N PRO A 22 7.14 10.05 -10.89
CA PRO A 22 8.00 8.94 -10.56
C PRO A 22 7.82 7.78 -11.53
N GLN A 23 8.85 6.99 -11.73
CA GLN A 23 8.72 5.76 -12.51
C GLN A 23 7.92 4.73 -11.70
N ALA A 24 6.99 4.02 -12.36
CA ALA A 24 6.18 2.99 -11.71
C ALA A 24 6.94 1.66 -11.60
N ASN A 25 8.10 1.69 -10.97
CA ASN A 25 9.04 0.56 -10.91
C ASN A 25 9.52 0.24 -9.49
N HIS A 26 8.93 0.86 -8.49
CA HIS A 26 9.28 0.65 -7.09
C HIS A 26 8.10 0.99 -6.19
N VAL A 27 7.93 0.24 -5.10
CA VAL A 27 6.81 0.40 -4.16
C VAL A 27 6.66 1.83 -3.64
N ASP A 28 7.78 2.49 -3.29
CA ASP A 28 7.76 3.88 -2.79
C ASP A 28 7.35 4.89 -3.88
N ASN A 29 7.61 4.58 -5.14
CA ASN A 29 7.18 5.40 -6.27
C ASN A 29 5.69 5.17 -6.60
N ASN A 30 5.24 3.93 -6.47
CA ASN A 30 3.90 3.55 -6.89
C ASN A 30 2.80 4.16 -6.01
N VAL A 31 3.09 4.49 -4.75
CA VAL A 31 2.13 5.18 -3.87
C VAL A 31 1.66 6.52 -4.46
N PHE A 32 2.45 7.13 -5.34
CA PHE A 32 2.06 8.32 -6.09
C PHE A 32 0.70 8.16 -6.79
N GLY A 33 0.38 6.95 -7.24
CA GLY A 33 -0.88 6.64 -7.91
C GLY A 33 -2.15 6.87 -7.08
N ALA A 34 -2.03 6.88 -5.75
CA ALA A 34 -3.18 7.08 -4.88
C ALA A 34 -3.84 8.46 -5.05
N VAL A 35 -3.05 9.52 -5.25
CA VAL A 35 -3.58 10.88 -5.41
C VAL A 35 -4.31 11.09 -6.74
N PRO A 36 -3.77 10.68 -7.91
CA PRO A 36 -4.54 10.73 -9.15
C PRO A 36 -5.86 9.94 -9.08
N LEU A 37 -5.89 8.77 -8.45
CA LEU A 37 -7.14 8.02 -8.29
C LEU A 37 -8.16 8.76 -7.42
N GLU A 38 -7.71 9.45 -6.37
CA GLU A 38 -8.58 10.34 -5.59
C GLU A 38 -9.11 11.51 -6.45
N LEU A 39 -8.25 12.16 -7.23
CA LEU A 39 -8.67 13.23 -8.16
C LEU A 39 -9.67 12.72 -9.19
N TYR A 40 -9.52 11.50 -9.71
CA TYR A 40 -10.53 10.91 -10.58
C TYR A 40 -11.88 10.73 -9.89
N MET A 41 -11.90 10.30 -8.63
CA MET A 41 -13.17 10.17 -7.89
C MET A 41 -13.90 11.51 -7.77
N GLN A 42 -13.17 12.61 -7.65
CA GLN A 42 -13.73 13.96 -7.52
C GLN A 42 -14.12 14.56 -8.87
N THR A 43 -13.26 14.47 -9.88
CA THR A 43 -13.38 15.20 -11.15
C THR A 43 -13.99 14.39 -12.29
N LYS A 44 -13.90 13.06 -12.24
CA LYS A 44 -14.21 12.11 -13.33
C LYS A 44 -13.39 12.34 -14.61
N ASP A 45 -12.24 13.03 -14.51
CA ASP A 45 -11.34 13.22 -15.64
C ASP A 45 -10.46 11.97 -15.83
N GLU A 46 -10.64 11.28 -16.95
CA GLU A 46 -10.03 10.01 -17.31
C GLU A 46 -8.49 10.04 -17.32
N LYS A 47 -7.87 11.21 -17.48
CA LYS A 47 -6.41 11.32 -17.38
C LYS A 47 -5.87 10.95 -16.00
N TYR A 48 -6.63 11.28 -14.92
CA TYR A 48 -6.26 10.92 -13.56
C TYR A 48 -6.44 9.42 -13.34
N LEU A 49 -7.51 8.82 -13.88
CA LEU A 49 -7.70 7.37 -13.84
C LEU A 49 -6.51 6.65 -14.49
N ALA A 50 -6.20 7.01 -15.73
CA ALA A 50 -5.11 6.40 -16.49
C ALA A 50 -3.76 6.52 -15.77
N MET A 51 -3.48 7.71 -15.19
CA MET A 51 -2.26 7.93 -14.41
C MET A 51 -2.22 7.03 -13.18
N GLY A 52 -3.26 7.04 -12.37
CA GLY A 52 -3.27 6.30 -11.10
C GLY A 52 -3.28 4.79 -11.29
N MET A 53 -4.06 4.28 -12.27
CA MET A 53 -4.12 2.85 -12.59
C MET A 53 -2.78 2.30 -13.08
N LYS A 54 -2.00 3.08 -13.81
CA LYS A 54 -0.63 2.70 -14.18
C LYS A 54 0.20 2.30 -12.95
N TYR A 55 0.14 3.06 -11.87
CA TYR A 55 0.89 2.76 -10.65
C TYR A 55 0.29 1.58 -9.87
N ALA A 56 -1.05 1.47 -9.82
CA ALA A 56 -1.71 0.37 -9.15
C ALA A 56 -1.41 -0.97 -9.83
N ASP A 57 -1.50 -1.02 -11.14
CA ASP A 57 -1.28 -2.26 -11.89
C ASP A 57 0.19 -2.68 -11.88
N THR A 58 1.13 -1.75 -12.03
CA THR A 58 2.56 -2.08 -12.06
C THR A 58 3.11 -2.61 -10.73
N GLN A 59 2.37 -2.52 -9.63
CA GLN A 59 2.78 -3.23 -8.40
C GLN A 59 2.74 -4.76 -8.56
N TRP A 60 1.93 -5.30 -9.46
CA TRP A 60 1.85 -6.73 -9.77
C TRP A 60 2.32 -7.08 -11.18
N ASP A 61 2.01 -6.23 -12.14
CA ASP A 61 2.33 -6.43 -13.55
C ASP A 61 3.61 -5.66 -13.88
N ALA A 62 4.76 -6.31 -13.73
CA ALA A 62 6.05 -5.67 -14.02
C ALA A 62 6.10 -5.14 -15.46
N PRO A 63 6.58 -3.89 -15.67
CA PRO A 63 6.77 -3.38 -17.02
C PRO A 63 7.68 -4.27 -17.85
N ALA A 64 7.40 -4.45 -19.14
CA ALA A 64 8.19 -5.31 -20.02
C ALA A 64 9.66 -4.88 -20.13
N THR A 65 9.98 -3.64 -19.77
CA THR A 65 11.34 -3.10 -19.74
C THR A 65 12.06 -3.34 -18.40
N GLN A 66 11.35 -3.91 -17.40
CA GLN A 66 11.88 -4.18 -16.07
C GLN A 66 12.49 -5.57 -16.06
N GLU A 67 13.81 -5.67 -15.86
CA GLU A 67 14.47 -6.93 -15.55
C GLU A 67 14.28 -7.25 -14.07
N LEU A 68 13.56 -8.32 -13.77
CA LEU A 68 13.33 -8.78 -12.40
C LEU A 68 14.53 -9.62 -11.92
N THR A 69 14.92 -9.39 -10.68
CA THR A 69 15.83 -10.28 -9.94
C THR A 69 15.19 -11.64 -9.69
N GLU A 70 15.95 -12.64 -9.29
CA GLU A 70 15.42 -13.97 -8.94
C GLU A 70 14.46 -13.91 -7.75
N GLU A 71 14.70 -13.01 -6.80
CA GLU A 71 13.82 -12.80 -5.64
C GLU A 71 12.48 -12.18 -6.07
N GLU A 72 12.49 -11.15 -6.90
CA GLU A 72 11.29 -10.50 -7.44
C GLU A 72 10.46 -11.48 -8.28
N LYS A 73 11.09 -12.30 -9.11
CA LYS A 73 10.44 -13.39 -9.84
C LYS A 73 9.80 -14.40 -8.90
N ALA A 74 10.51 -14.81 -7.84
CA ALA A 74 9.98 -15.76 -6.88
C ALA A 74 8.74 -15.25 -6.12
N TRP A 75 8.64 -13.95 -5.88
CA TRP A 75 7.42 -13.34 -5.33
C TRP A 75 6.29 -13.31 -6.36
N ALA A 76 6.58 -12.85 -7.57
CA ALA A 76 5.61 -12.80 -8.67
C ALA A 76 5.03 -14.19 -9.00
N ASP A 77 5.86 -15.22 -9.06
CA ASP A 77 5.44 -16.61 -9.33
C ASP A 77 4.48 -17.17 -8.26
N LYS A 78 4.58 -16.69 -7.03
CA LYS A 78 3.64 -17.00 -5.94
C LYS A 78 2.36 -16.17 -5.98
N GLY A 79 2.26 -15.21 -6.92
CA GLY A 79 1.13 -14.31 -7.08
C GLY A 79 1.14 -13.09 -6.13
N TYR A 80 2.28 -12.79 -5.51
CA TYR A 80 2.52 -11.56 -4.75
C TYR A 80 3.01 -10.43 -5.65
N SER A 81 3.15 -9.24 -5.10
CA SER A 81 3.82 -8.14 -5.80
C SER A 81 5.27 -8.52 -6.11
N TRP A 82 5.73 -8.29 -7.33
CA TRP A 82 7.14 -8.44 -7.65
C TRP A 82 8.02 -7.44 -6.88
N GLN A 83 7.41 -6.37 -6.32
CA GLN A 83 8.06 -5.34 -5.51
C GLN A 83 8.16 -5.71 -4.01
N THR A 84 7.70 -6.92 -3.61
CA THR A 84 7.77 -7.41 -2.23
C THR A 84 9.22 -7.49 -1.75
N ARG A 85 9.54 -6.80 -0.67
CA ARG A 85 10.87 -6.78 -0.04
C ARG A 85 10.81 -6.98 1.48
N LEU A 86 9.60 -7.16 2.04
CA LEU A 86 9.32 -7.31 3.45
C LEU A 86 9.86 -6.15 4.32
N TRP A 87 9.76 -4.94 3.83
CA TRP A 87 9.93 -3.74 4.64
C TRP A 87 8.55 -3.27 5.10
N MET A 88 8.37 -3.09 6.40
CA MET A 88 7.03 -2.82 6.93
C MET A 88 6.37 -1.53 6.38
N ASP A 89 7.17 -0.55 5.95
CA ASP A 89 6.69 0.68 5.30
C ASP A 89 5.89 0.38 4.01
N ASP A 90 6.24 -0.70 3.30
CA ASP A 90 5.65 -1.08 2.01
C ASP A 90 4.14 -1.29 2.12
N MET A 91 3.66 -1.76 3.27
CA MET A 91 2.25 -2.07 3.43
C MET A 91 1.34 -0.85 3.38
N PHE A 92 1.82 0.34 3.77
CA PHE A 92 1.08 1.57 3.48
C PHE A 92 1.14 1.91 1.98
N MET A 93 2.32 1.81 1.37
CA MET A 93 2.53 2.17 -0.04
C MET A 93 1.70 1.29 -0.97
N ILE A 94 1.60 -0.01 -0.66
CA ILE A 94 0.78 -0.96 -1.43
C ILE A 94 -0.70 -0.72 -1.17
N THR A 95 -1.13 -0.74 0.09
CA THR A 95 -2.54 -0.67 0.43
C THR A 95 -3.19 0.65 0.03
N ALA A 96 -2.50 1.77 0.14
CA ALA A 96 -3.02 3.08 -0.24
C ALA A 96 -3.43 3.12 -1.72
N VAL A 97 -2.57 2.67 -2.65
CA VAL A 97 -2.89 2.71 -4.07
C VAL A 97 -3.86 1.61 -4.48
N GLN A 98 -3.74 0.40 -3.91
CA GLN A 98 -4.66 -0.70 -4.21
C GLN A 98 -6.08 -0.42 -3.70
N ALA A 99 -6.21 0.18 -2.52
CA ALA A 99 -7.49 0.62 -2.00
C ALA A 99 -8.17 1.67 -2.90
N GLN A 100 -7.41 2.65 -3.38
CA GLN A 100 -7.94 3.65 -4.31
C GLN A 100 -8.31 3.02 -5.66
N ALA A 101 -7.50 2.10 -6.18
CA ALA A 101 -7.82 1.38 -7.42
C ALA A 101 -9.13 0.61 -7.28
N TYR A 102 -9.36 -0.07 -6.16
CA TYR A 102 -10.64 -0.70 -5.88
C TYR A 102 -11.80 0.31 -5.82
N ARG A 103 -11.63 1.44 -5.12
CA ARG A 103 -12.69 2.45 -4.99
C ARG A 103 -13.16 2.99 -6.34
N VAL A 104 -12.27 3.14 -7.31
CA VAL A 104 -12.59 3.65 -8.65
C VAL A 104 -13.11 2.59 -9.61
N THR A 105 -12.65 1.34 -9.50
CA THR A 105 -12.98 0.26 -10.44
C THR A 105 -14.02 -0.73 -9.94
N GLN A 106 -14.17 -0.87 -8.62
CA GLN A 106 -14.91 -1.93 -7.94
C GLN A 106 -14.41 -3.35 -8.27
N ASP A 107 -13.21 -3.48 -8.83
CA ASP A 107 -12.60 -4.78 -9.11
C ASP A 107 -11.93 -5.33 -7.85
N MET A 108 -12.49 -6.43 -7.34
CA MET A 108 -12.03 -7.13 -6.14
C MET A 108 -10.56 -7.56 -6.19
N LYS A 109 -9.97 -7.70 -7.40
CA LYS A 109 -8.56 -8.12 -7.52
C LYS A 109 -7.63 -7.23 -6.72
N TYR A 110 -7.88 -5.90 -6.68
CA TYR A 110 -7.00 -4.93 -6.02
C TYR A 110 -6.95 -5.15 -4.50
N ILE A 111 -8.09 -5.28 -3.85
CA ILE A 111 -8.12 -5.48 -2.39
C ILE A 111 -7.80 -6.92 -1.98
N THR A 112 -8.15 -7.92 -2.81
CA THR A 112 -7.82 -9.33 -2.52
C THR A 112 -6.31 -9.57 -2.58
N ARG A 113 -5.62 -9.04 -3.61
CA ARG A 113 -4.17 -9.19 -3.72
C ARG A 113 -3.43 -8.42 -2.63
N ALA A 114 -3.92 -7.21 -2.26
CA ALA A 114 -3.35 -6.43 -1.16
C ALA A 114 -3.56 -7.10 0.20
N ALA A 115 -4.71 -7.76 0.44
CA ALA A 115 -4.97 -8.52 1.67
C ALA A 115 -4.01 -9.70 1.81
N ARG A 116 -3.88 -10.48 0.73
CA ARG A 116 -2.94 -11.61 0.71
C ARG A 116 -1.49 -11.16 0.92
N GLU A 117 -1.09 -10.05 0.33
CA GLU A 117 0.22 -9.43 0.54
C GLU A 117 0.40 -9.01 2.01
N MET A 118 -0.62 -8.37 2.61
CA MET A 118 -0.61 -7.96 4.02
C MET A 118 -0.32 -9.15 4.93
N VAL A 119 -0.96 -10.30 4.74
CA VAL A 119 -0.75 -11.50 5.56
C VAL A 119 0.71 -11.95 5.53
N VAL A 120 1.37 -11.95 4.37
CA VAL A 120 2.80 -12.29 4.27
C VAL A 120 3.68 -11.36 5.12
N TYR A 121 3.35 -10.08 5.17
CA TYR A 121 4.06 -9.11 6.01
C TYR A 121 3.75 -9.32 7.49
N LEU A 122 2.51 -9.65 7.86
CA LEU A 122 2.14 -9.99 9.23
C LEU A 122 2.92 -11.21 9.73
N ASP A 123 2.89 -12.30 8.98
CA ASP A 123 3.61 -13.54 9.29
C ASP A 123 5.12 -13.35 9.42
N SER A 124 5.68 -12.42 8.64
CA SER A 124 7.12 -12.23 8.57
C SER A 124 7.65 -11.24 9.62
N LEU A 125 6.84 -10.28 10.05
CA LEU A 125 7.33 -9.10 10.78
C LEU A 125 6.65 -8.86 12.12
N GLN A 126 5.40 -9.34 12.34
CA GLN A 126 4.70 -9.05 13.60
C GLN A 126 5.22 -9.88 14.75
N LEU A 127 5.44 -9.23 15.87
CA LEU A 127 5.84 -9.85 17.13
C LEU A 127 4.62 -10.15 18.00
N ASP A 128 4.77 -11.08 18.94
CA ASP A 128 3.72 -11.46 19.92
C ASP A 128 3.16 -10.27 20.70
N ASN A 129 3.96 -9.21 20.87
CA ASN A 129 3.53 -7.98 21.54
C ASN A 129 2.80 -6.98 20.62
N GLY A 130 2.61 -7.30 19.33
CA GLY A 130 1.91 -6.48 18.37
C GLY A 130 2.76 -5.43 17.63
N LEU A 131 4.03 -5.27 18.01
CA LEU A 131 4.96 -4.44 17.24
C LEU A 131 5.48 -5.21 16.02
N PHE A 132 6.05 -4.46 15.08
CA PHE A 132 6.65 -5.02 13.87
C PHE A 132 8.14 -4.76 13.81
N TYR A 133 8.90 -5.75 13.39
CA TYR A 133 10.26 -5.53 12.90
C TYR A 133 10.26 -4.70 11.63
N HIS A 134 11.30 -3.89 11.44
CA HIS A 134 11.44 -3.09 10.22
C HIS A 134 11.54 -3.96 8.96
N ALA A 135 12.35 -5.00 9.02
CA ALA A 135 12.50 -6.03 7.99
C ALA A 135 13.08 -7.30 8.64
N PRO A 136 13.03 -8.49 7.99
CA PRO A 136 13.68 -9.69 8.51
C PRO A 136 15.18 -9.51 8.74
N SER A 137 15.86 -8.73 7.88
CA SER A 137 17.27 -8.38 8.00
C SER A 137 17.56 -7.24 8.99
N ALA A 138 16.51 -6.57 9.49
CA ALA A 138 16.59 -5.43 10.39
C ALA A 138 15.61 -5.60 11.56
N PRO A 139 15.90 -6.53 12.53
CA PRO A 139 14.97 -6.94 13.58
C PRO A 139 14.92 -5.92 14.73
N TYR A 140 14.57 -4.70 14.43
CA TYR A 140 14.29 -3.63 15.39
C TYR A 140 12.97 -2.94 15.07
N CYS A 141 12.27 -2.47 16.09
CA CYS A 141 11.00 -1.80 15.95
C CYS A 141 11.22 -0.30 15.75
N TRP A 142 10.62 0.25 14.70
CA TRP A 142 10.68 1.66 14.38
C TRP A 142 9.28 2.29 14.44
N GLY A 143 9.07 3.25 15.33
CA GLY A 143 7.75 3.81 15.61
C GLY A 143 7.03 4.39 14.39
N ARG A 144 7.74 5.11 13.50
CA ARG A 144 7.14 5.62 12.25
C ARG A 144 6.62 4.49 11.36
N ALA A 145 7.42 3.47 11.17
CA ALA A 145 7.08 2.37 10.27
C ALA A 145 5.97 1.47 10.86
N ASN A 146 5.92 1.30 12.20
CA ASN A 146 4.78 0.69 12.89
C ASN A 146 3.49 1.50 12.65
N GLY A 147 3.59 2.84 12.62
CA GLY A 147 2.48 3.70 12.20
C GLY A 147 2.03 3.44 10.76
N TRP A 148 2.95 3.24 9.81
CA TRP A 148 2.61 2.88 8.42
C TRP A 148 1.89 1.54 8.33
N MET A 149 2.32 0.50 9.08
CA MET A 149 1.61 -0.77 9.14
C MET A 149 0.18 -0.60 9.64
N ALA A 150 0.00 0.12 10.76
CA ALA A 150 -1.33 0.35 11.31
C ALA A 150 -2.26 1.09 10.34
N VAL A 151 -1.77 2.12 9.64
CA VAL A 151 -2.55 2.86 8.65
C VAL A 151 -2.84 2.00 7.42
N GLY A 152 -1.88 1.19 6.95
CA GLY A 152 -2.08 0.27 5.83
C GLY A 152 -3.17 -0.77 6.12
N MET A 153 -3.13 -1.39 7.32
CA MET A 153 -4.19 -2.31 7.76
C MET A 153 -5.55 -1.61 7.86
N ALA A 154 -5.60 -0.40 8.45
CA ALA A 154 -6.84 0.36 8.58
C ALA A 154 -7.46 0.71 7.22
N GLU A 155 -6.65 1.17 6.24
CA GLU A 155 -7.14 1.49 4.90
C GLU A 155 -7.70 0.25 4.19
N LEU A 156 -7.04 -0.89 4.34
CA LEU A 156 -7.50 -2.14 3.75
C LEU A 156 -8.79 -2.63 4.42
N LEU A 157 -8.84 -2.70 5.75
CA LEU A 157 -10.00 -3.18 6.52
C LEU A 157 -11.26 -2.33 6.31
N ARG A 158 -11.15 -1.04 5.95
CA ARG A 158 -12.29 -0.18 5.63
C ARG A 158 -13.06 -0.60 4.38
N ILE A 159 -12.45 -1.38 3.50
CA ILE A 159 -13.01 -1.75 2.19
C ILE A 159 -13.01 -3.24 1.92
N LEU A 160 -12.21 -4.02 2.65
CA LEU A 160 -12.14 -5.47 2.52
C LEU A 160 -13.41 -6.08 3.12
N PRO A 161 -14.16 -6.91 2.37
CA PRO A 161 -15.33 -7.60 2.92
C PRO A 161 -14.92 -8.56 4.06
N GLU A 162 -15.74 -8.64 5.10
CA GLU A 162 -15.52 -9.60 6.22
C GLU A 162 -15.52 -11.07 5.76
N THR A 163 -16.10 -11.35 4.58
CA THR A 163 -16.08 -12.68 3.95
C THR A 163 -14.76 -13.01 3.26
N ASN A 164 -13.85 -12.06 3.12
CA ASN A 164 -12.50 -12.32 2.59
C ASN A 164 -11.75 -13.22 3.58
N PRO A 165 -11.06 -14.29 3.11
CA PRO A 165 -10.37 -15.24 3.99
C PRO A 165 -9.31 -14.60 4.89
N ASP A 166 -8.68 -13.52 4.45
CA ASP A 166 -7.58 -12.86 5.16
C ASP A 166 -8.09 -11.79 6.17
N TYR A 167 -9.39 -11.43 6.12
CA TYR A 167 -9.96 -10.35 6.93
C TYR A 167 -9.76 -10.54 8.43
N ALA A 168 -10.08 -11.73 8.94
CA ALA A 168 -10.03 -12.00 10.38
C ALA A 168 -8.60 -11.90 10.94
N GLU A 169 -7.62 -12.36 10.19
CA GLU A 169 -6.21 -12.30 10.56
C GLU A 169 -5.70 -10.87 10.56
N ILE A 170 -5.98 -10.11 9.50
CA ILE A 170 -5.59 -8.69 9.41
C ILE A 170 -6.25 -7.87 10.52
N MET A 171 -7.52 -8.13 10.84
CA MET A 171 -8.23 -7.46 11.93
C MET A 171 -7.60 -7.78 13.28
N ALA A 172 -7.26 -9.03 13.56
CA ALA A 172 -6.61 -9.44 14.80
C ALA A 172 -5.24 -8.76 14.96
N ALA A 173 -4.42 -8.77 13.90
CA ALA A 173 -3.12 -8.11 13.86
C ALA A 173 -3.22 -6.60 14.07
N TYR A 174 -4.21 -5.96 13.43
CA TYR A 174 -4.49 -4.53 13.59
C TYR A 174 -4.83 -4.18 15.03
N LEU A 175 -5.77 -4.90 15.64
CA LEU A 175 -6.17 -4.65 17.03
C LEU A 175 -5.00 -4.85 18.01
N LEU A 176 -4.18 -5.88 17.79
CA LEU A 176 -2.98 -6.12 18.58
C LEU A 176 -1.97 -4.96 18.46
N SER A 177 -1.77 -4.44 17.25
CA SER A 177 -0.84 -3.34 17.00
C SER A 177 -1.25 -2.03 17.68
N LEU A 178 -2.55 -1.80 17.86
CA LEU A 178 -3.08 -0.57 18.47
C LEU A 178 -2.85 -0.48 19.99
N ILE A 179 -2.53 -1.57 20.66
CA ILE A 179 -2.28 -1.56 22.12
C ILE A 179 -1.19 -0.56 22.47
N HIS A 180 -0.14 -0.46 21.66
CA HIS A 180 0.97 0.47 21.87
C HIS A 180 0.62 1.93 21.56
N ILE A 181 -0.43 2.17 20.78
CA ILE A 181 -0.92 3.51 20.43
C ILE A 181 -1.94 4.00 21.46
N SER A 182 -2.87 3.11 21.86
CA SER A 182 -3.98 3.48 22.75
C SER A 182 -3.63 3.43 24.23
N GLU A 183 -2.64 2.61 24.65
CA GLU A 183 -2.28 2.42 26.05
C GLU A 183 -0.76 2.61 26.35
N PRO A 184 -0.12 3.67 25.84
CA PRO A 184 1.33 3.83 25.98
C PRO A 184 1.79 4.02 27.44
N THR A 185 0.87 4.29 28.37
CA THR A 185 1.17 4.57 29.78
C THR A 185 1.14 3.34 30.70
N ARG A 186 0.54 2.22 30.27
CA ARG A 186 0.50 0.99 31.08
C ARG A 186 1.85 0.28 31.21
N LEU A 187 2.80 0.54 30.34
CA LEU A 187 4.13 -0.06 30.35
C LEU A 187 5.14 0.66 31.30
N ARG A 188 4.71 1.68 32.03
CA ARG A 188 5.57 2.44 32.97
C ARG A 188 5.31 2.12 34.45
N ARG A 189 4.77 0.96 34.78
CA ARG A 189 4.63 0.51 36.18
C ARG A 189 5.32 -0.83 36.39
#